data_e4978c7839801a9c1b879559622b473c
#
_entry.id   e4978c7839801a9c1b879559622b473c
#
_cell.length_a   1.000
_cell.length_b   1.000
_cell.length_c   1.000
_cell.angle_alpha   90.00
_cell.angle_beta   90.00
_cell.angle_gamma   90.00
#
_symmetry.space_group_name_H-M   'P 1'
#
loop_
_entity.id
_entity.type
_entity.pdbx_description
1 polymer ?
#
loop_
_entity_poly.entity_id
_entity_poly.type
_entity_poly.pdbx_seq_one_letter_code
_entity_poly.pdbx_strand_id
1 'polypeptide(L)'
;MKWKKKKANNWYDEQPWLVGCNFLPSTAINQLEMFQEDSFDEDTIKRELDWAKDLGFNSLRVYLHDLLWSRRDKFKKTFEKFLDLCYERNIKPIIVLFDDCHRPYPKLGKQPMPVKGVHNSGWKQSPGMALVNEIHEKKIDAKELNRLKEFIQGMLRDYANDERILMWDIYNEPGQFRMGDKALELLLYTWEWAYETRPSQPLTSCLDGSIGEEILKLNGENSDVITFHTYEAEKLEPTIERLKEFERPLLCTEYMAREFGTTFEFSLPIFKKESVGCYNWGFVAGKSQTHFGWSTILELQEKKKKGEFINKGDELPEPEEWFHDIYRIDGSPFNNSEIKFIKKFLGT
;
A
#
# COMPACT_ATOMS: atom_id res chain seq x y z
N MET A 1 8.76 -8.92 -20.49
CA MET A 1 8.00 -10.20 -20.45
C MET A 1 7.90 -10.72 -19.02
N LYS A 2 6.72 -11.27 -18.64
CA LYS A 2 6.48 -11.96 -17.36
C LYS A 2 7.55 -13.04 -17.08
N TRP A 3 7.95 -13.19 -15.83
CA TRP A 3 8.85 -14.29 -15.45
C TRP A 3 8.18 -15.65 -15.64
N LYS A 4 8.97 -16.65 -16.00
CA LYS A 4 8.51 -18.04 -15.93
C LYS A 4 8.20 -18.41 -14.47
N LYS A 5 7.21 -19.27 -14.24
CA LYS A 5 6.82 -19.74 -12.89
C LYS A 5 8.02 -20.18 -12.06
N LYS A 6 8.90 -21.00 -12.64
CA LYS A 6 10.13 -21.47 -11.97
C LYS A 6 11.02 -20.32 -11.48
N LYS A 7 11.18 -19.25 -12.29
CA LYS A 7 11.99 -18.09 -11.87
C LYS A 7 11.35 -17.36 -10.68
N ALA A 8 10.03 -17.18 -10.72
CA ALA A 8 9.30 -16.49 -9.65
C ALA A 8 9.36 -17.30 -8.34
N ASN A 9 9.15 -18.62 -8.41
CA ASN A 9 9.23 -19.48 -7.24
C ASN A 9 10.65 -19.53 -6.66
N ASN A 10 11.69 -19.73 -7.50
CA ASN A 10 13.08 -19.70 -7.03
C ASN A 10 13.42 -18.36 -6.35
N TRP A 11 13.00 -17.23 -6.92
CA TRP A 11 13.21 -15.92 -6.30
C TRP A 11 12.55 -15.84 -4.93
N TYR A 12 11.33 -16.37 -4.78
CA TYR A 12 10.62 -16.34 -3.50
C TYR A 12 11.26 -17.28 -2.47
N ASP A 13 11.70 -18.45 -2.88
CA ASP A 13 12.39 -19.44 -2.03
C ASP A 13 13.71 -18.89 -1.45
N GLU A 14 14.34 -17.92 -2.14
CA GLU A 14 15.55 -17.23 -1.68
C GLU A 14 15.25 -16.13 -0.64
N GLN A 15 13.97 -15.74 -0.47
CA GLN A 15 13.60 -14.74 0.52
C GLN A 15 13.33 -15.39 1.89
N PRO A 16 13.58 -14.66 3.00
CA PRO A 16 12.98 -15.04 4.27
C PRO A 16 11.45 -14.97 4.14
N TRP A 17 10.71 -15.62 5.04
CA TRP A 17 9.26 -15.40 5.06
C TRP A 17 8.96 -13.91 5.20
N LEU A 18 8.31 -13.32 4.20
CA LEU A 18 8.08 -11.89 4.09
C LEU A 18 6.93 -11.47 5.01
N VAL A 19 7.24 -10.62 5.98
CA VAL A 19 6.26 -10.06 6.92
C VAL A 19 6.52 -8.57 7.07
N GLY A 20 5.45 -7.78 7.01
CA GLY A 20 5.57 -6.35 7.14
C GLY A 20 4.25 -5.62 7.21
N CYS A 21 4.28 -4.33 6.92
CA CYS A 21 3.09 -3.49 6.89
C CYS A 21 3.07 -2.56 5.67
N ASN A 22 1.89 -2.04 5.36
CA ASN A 22 1.76 -0.86 4.52
C ASN A 22 2.19 0.35 5.34
N PHE A 23 3.30 0.97 4.95
CA PHE A 23 3.96 2.00 5.75
C PHE A 23 3.67 3.41 5.23
N LEU A 24 3.16 4.23 6.12
CA LEU A 24 3.07 5.67 5.99
C LEU A 24 3.48 6.26 7.35
N PRO A 25 4.48 7.17 7.44
CA PRO A 25 4.87 7.71 8.72
C PRO A 25 3.73 8.50 9.37
N SER A 26 3.63 8.45 10.69
CA SER A 26 2.53 9.06 11.45
C SER A 26 2.34 10.56 11.19
N THR A 27 3.39 11.24 10.73
CA THR A 27 3.40 12.67 10.38
C THR A 27 2.94 12.97 8.96
N ALA A 28 2.71 11.95 8.12
CA ALA A 28 2.20 12.12 6.77
C ALA A 28 0.74 11.67 6.65
N ILE A 29 -0.06 12.40 5.87
CA ILE A 29 -1.46 12.03 5.59
C ILE A 29 -1.62 11.22 4.31
N ASN A 30 -0.60 11.27 3.43
CA ASN A 30 -0.57 10.57 2.15
C ASN A 30 0.85 10.50 1.57
N GLN A 31 0.99 9.82 0.43
CA GLN A 31 2.23 9.61 -0.29
C GLN A 31 2.94 10.94 -0.68
N LEU A 32 2.16 11.98 -0.99
CA LEU A 32 2.73 13.29 -1.33
C LEU A 32 3.39 13.93 -0.12
N GLU A 33 2.73 13.93 1.05
CA GLU A 33 3.33 14.49 2.28
C GLU A 33 4.55 13.69 2.71
N MET A 34 4.54 12.36 2.51
CA MET A 34 5.67 11.50 2.84
C MET A 34 6.93 11.81 2.02
N PHE A 35 6.79 12.10 0.72
CA PHE A 35 7.95 12.15 -0.18
C PHE A 35 8.29 13.53 -0.76
N GLN A 36 7.48 14.57 -0.52
CA GLN A 36 7.90 15.94 -0.89
C GLN A 36 9.04 16.41 0.03
N GLU A 37 10.06 17.06 -0.55
CA GLU A 37 11.24 17.57 0.18
C GLU A 37 10.85 18.46 1.38
N ASP A 38 9.80 19.27 1.21
CA ASP A 38 9.36 20.26 2.21
C ASP A 38 8.62 19.60 3.41
N SER A 39 8.19 18.34 3.29
CA SER A 39 7.41 17.62 4.30
C SER A 39 7.99 16.27 4.69
N PHE A 40 9.12 15.87 4.09
CA PHE A 40 9.81 14.63 4.42
C PHE A 40 10.34 14.68 5.85
N ASP A 41 9.81 13.81 6.70
CA ASP A 41 10.17 13.73 8.13
C ASP A 41 11.08 12.52 8.39
N GLU A 42 12.38 12.72 8.17
CA GLU A 42 13.39 11.67 8.33
C GLU A 42 13.40 11.08 9.74
N ASP A 43 13.27 11.91 10.77
CA ASP A 43 13.37 11.47 12.16
C ASP A 43 12.20 10.57 12.55
N THR A 44 10.98 10.94 12.13
CA THR A 44 9.80 10.08 12.34
C THR A 44 9.91 8.78 11.54
N ILE A 45 10.28 8.84 10.28
CA ILE A 45 10.47 7.64 9.44
C ILE A 45 11.49 6.70 10.10
N LYS A 46 12.64 7.22 10.50
CA LYS A 46 13.69 6.43 11.16
C LYS A 46 13.18 5.73 12.41
N ARG A 47 12.52 6.48 13.29
CA ARG A 47 11.97 5.96 14.55
C ARG A 47 10.95 4.85 14.32
N GLU A 48 10.02 5.06 13.39
CA GLU A 48 8.96 4.10 13.11
C GLU A 48 9.49 2.86 12.35
N LEU A 49 10.50 3.00 11.52
CA LEU A 49 11.22 1.87 10.94
C LEU A 49 11.99 1.06 12.01
N ASP A 50 12.52 1.72 13.05
CA ASP A 50 13.13 1.01 14.20
C ASP A 50 12.08 0.16 14.93
N TRP A 51 10.86 0.67 15.10
CA TRP A 51 9.75 -0.12 15.69
C TRP A 51 9.33 -1.29 14.78
N ALA A 52 9.28 -1.10 13.46
CA ALA A 52 8.98 -2.17 12.53
C ALA A 52 10.03 -3.29 12.59
N LYS A 53 11.32 -2.94 12.61
CA LYS A 53 12.43 -3.88 12.80
C LYS A 53 12.33 -4.62 14.13
N ASP A 54 12.06 -3.90 15.22
CA ASP A 54 11.95 -4.45 16.58
C ASP A 54 10.75 -5.42 16.70
N LEU A 55 9.72 -5.23 15.91
CA LEU A 55 8.58 -6.13 15.80
C LEU A 55 8.88 -7.39 14.97
N GLY A 56 10.01 -7.40 14.25
CA GLY A 56 10.42 -8.50 13.38
C GLY A 56 9.99 -8.37 11.92
N PHE A 57 9.51 -7.19 11.50
CA PHE A 57 9.19 -6.94 10.09
C PHE A 57 10.46 -6.84 9.26
N ASN A 58 10.48 -7.53 8.13
CA ASN A 58 11.60 -7.56 7.18
C ASN A 58 11.28 -6.95 5.82
N SER A 59 10.06 -6.52 5.64
CA SER A 59 9.59 -5.82 4.44
C SER A 59 8.52 -4.78 4.78
N LEU A 60 8.28 -3.88 3.84
CA LEU A 60 7.21 -2.88 3.91
C LEU A 60 6.56 -2.75 2.53
N ARG A 61 5.35 -2.21 2.47
CA ARG A 61 4.75 -1.77 1.21
C ARG A 61 4.49 -0.27 1.28
N VAL A 62 5.00 0.47 0.29
CA VAL A 62 5.04 1.94 0.29
C VAL A 62 4.55 2.48 -1.03
N TYR A 63 3.74 3.53 -0.97
CA TYR A 63 3.09 4.12 -2.13
C TYR A 63 3.82 5.37 -2.59
N LEU A 64 4.04 5.46 -3.89
CA LEU A 64 4.49 6.67 -4.55
C LEU A 64 3.31 7.42 -5.17
N HIS A 65 3.62 8.55 -5.81
CA HIS A 65 2.64 9.34 -6.54
C HIS A 65 3.26 9.96 -7.78
N ASP A 66 2.59 9.85 -8.93
CA ASP A 66 3.06 10.34 -10.22
C ASP A 66 3.41 11.83 -10.25
N LEU A 67 2.71 12.65 -9.47
CA LEU A 67 2.99 14.08 -9.37
C LEU A 67 4.38 14.41 -8.79
N LEU A 68 4.95 13.51 -7.97
CA LEU A 68 6.30 13.67 -7.43
C LEU A 68 7.34 13.72 -8.55
N TRP A 69 7.08 13.00 -9.66
CA TRP A 69 7.97 12.96 -10.82
C TRP A 69 8.15 14.30 -11.52
N SER A 70 7.20 15.23 -11.38
CA SER A 70 7.37 16.62 -11.87
C SER A 70 8.46 17.40 -11.14
N ARG A 71 8.89 16.90 -9.96
CA ARG A 71 10.00 17.43 -9.16
C ARG A 71 11.05 16.32 -8.93
N ARG A 72 11.37 15.58 -9.99
CA ARG A 72 12.15 14.34 -9.97
C ARG A 72 13.38 14.39 -9.09
N ASP A 73 14.23 15.40 -9.24
CA ASP A 73 15.51 15.46 -8.51
C ASP A 73 15.28 15.60 -6.99
N LYS A 74 14.29 16.39 -6.59
CA LYS A 74 13.91 16.55 -5.18
C LYS A 74 13.31 15.26 -4.62
N PHE A 75 12.38 14.68 -5.37
CA PHE A 75 11.75 13.42 -5.01
C PHE A 75 12.77 12.28 -4.88
N LYS A 76 13.71 12.17 -5.82
CA LYS A 76 14.75 11.13 -5.75
C LYS A 76 15.59 11.24 -4.49
N LYS A 77 15.92 12.44 -4.03
CA LYS A 77 16.67 12.61 -2.77
C LYS A 77 15.94 12.03 -1.56
N THR A 78 14.65 12.33 -1.44
CA THR A 78 13.84 11.83 -0.31
C THR A 78 13.59 10.32 -0.43
N PHE A 79 13.38 9.82 -1.65
CA PHE A 79 13.20 8.40 -1.90
C PHE A 79 14.48 7.58 -1.65
N GLU A 80 15.63 8.04 -2.12
CA GLU A 80 16.95 7.44 -1.82
C GLU A 80 17.18 7.38 -0.30
N LYS A 81 16.90 8.48 0.40
CA LYS A 81 17.03 8.51 1.85
C LYS A 81 16.13 7.49 2.54
N PHE A 82 14.88 7.36 2.08
CA PHE A 82 13.97 6.34 2.59
C PHE A 82 14.50 4.92 2.33
N LEU A 83 15.01 4.64 1.14
CA LEU A 83 15.60 3.33 0.81
C LEU A 83 16.81 3.01 1.69
N ASP A 84 17.68 3.98 1.94
CA ASP A 84 18.84 3.81 2.82
C ASP A 84 18.40 3.50 4.26
N LEU A 85 17.41 4.24 4.78
CA LEU A 85 16.85 3.99 6.12
C LEU A 85 16.24 2.59 6.26
N CYS A 86 15.59 2.08 5.21
CA CYS A 86 15.08 0.70 5.16
C CYS A 86 16.24 -0.31 5.12
N TYR A 87 17.23 -0.07 4.27
CA TYR A 87 18.37 -0.96 4.07
C TYR A 87 19.21 -1.14 5.34
N GLU A 88 19.48 -0.05 6.07
CA GLU A 88 20.18 -0.06 7.38
C GLU A 88 19.48 -0.97 8.42
N ARG A 89 18.19 -1.25 8.21
CA ARG A 89 17.35 -2.08 9.09
C ARG A 89 17.10 -3.48 8.57
N ASN A 90 17.68 -3.82 7.42
CA ASN A 90 17.39 -5.05 6.68
C ASN A 90 15.92 -5.19 6.29
N ILE A 91 15.28 -4.08 5.96
CA ILE A 91 13.90 -4.01 5.47
C ILE A 91 13.95 -3.73 3.97
N LYS A 92 13.26 -4.54 3.16
CA LYS A 92 13.16 -4.34 1.72
C LYS A 92 11.72 -3.96 1.34
N PRO A 93 11.46 -2.73 0.86
CA PRO A 93 10.12 -2.31 0.51
C PRO A 93 9.62 -2.88 -0.83
N ILE A 94 8.31 -3.14 -0.89
CA ILE A 94 7.51 -3.19 -2.11
C ILE A 94 7.12 -1.77 -2.45
N ILE A 95 7.34 -1.35 -3.69
CA ILE A 95 7.03 0.00 -4.14
C ILE A 95 5.79 0.01 -5.02
N VAL A 96 4.75 0.72 -4.59
CA VAL A 96 3.50 0.91 -5.33
C VAL A 96 3.60 2.17 -6.18
N LEU A 97 3.25 2.08 -7.47
CA LEU A 97 3.39 3.20 -8.42
C LEU A 97 2.08 3.95 -8.63
N PHE A 98 1.01 3.29 -9.10
CA PHE A 98 -0.32 3.87 -9.24
C PHE A 98 -1.29 3.32 -8.18
N ASP A 99 -2.40 4.05 -7.95
CA ASP A 99 -3.37 3.72 -6.90
C ASP A 99 -4.73 4.38 -7.18
N ASP A 100 -5.79 3.58 -7.24
CA ASP A 100 -7.17 4.09 -7.45
C ASP A 100 -7.90 4.41 -6.13
N CYS A 101 -7.22 4.25 -4.97
CA CYS A 101 -7.91 4.37 -3.69
C CYS A 101 -8.12 5.80 -3.20
N HIS A 102 -9.28 6.04 -2.58
CA HIS A 102 -9.71 7.20 -1.83
C HIS A 102 -9.94 8.49 -2.63
N ARG A 103 -9.12 9.55 -2.46
CA ARG A 103 -9.47 10.92 -2.90
C ARG A 103 -9.00 11.20 -4.31
N PRO A 104 -9.91 11.58 -5.23
CA PRO A 104 -9.68 11.58 -6.68
C PRO A 104 -8.86 12.75 -7.22
N TYR A 105 -8.64 13.82 -6.43
CA TYR A 105 -8.02 15.07 -6.92
C TYR A 105 -6.71 15.37 -6.20
N PRO A 106 -5.59 14.76 -6.60
CA PRO A 106 -4.29 15.02 -5.99
C PRO A 106 -3.73 16.39 -6.41
N LYS A 107 -2.94 16.99 -5.51
CA LYS A 107 -2.16 18.21 -5.78
C LYS A 107 -0.86 18.18 -5.01
N LEU A 108 0.24 18.66 -5.63
CA LEU A 108 1.49 18.93 -4.93
C LEU A 108 1.34 20.08 -3.93
N GLY A 109 2.32 20.18 -3.04
CA GLY A 109 2.39 21.20 -2.00
C GLY A 109 1.77 20.74 -0.69
N LYS A 110 1.37 21.72 0.15
CA LYS A 110 0.82 21.43 1.47
C LYS A 110 -0.42 20.54 1.38
N GLN A 111 -0.37 19.42 2.08
CA GLN A 111 -1.49 18.49 2.14
C GLN A 111 -2.52 18.93 3.19
N PRO A 112 -3.79 18.48 3.07
CA PRO A 112 -4.82 18.84 4.03
C PRO A 112 -4.54 18.23 5.40
N MET A 113 -5.09 18.84 6.44
CA MET A 113 -5.16 18.19 7.75
C MET A 113 -6.17 17.04 7.72
N PRO A 114 -5.98 15.98 8.51
CA PRO A 114 -6.93 14.89 8.57
C PRO A 114 -8.32 15.36 9.05
N VAL A 115 -9.35 14.75 8.49
CA VAL A 115 -10.71 14.89 9.01
C VAL A 115 -10.84 13.94 10.20
N LYS A 116 -11.08 14.47 11.39
CA LYS A 116 -11.11 13.68 12.63
C LYS A 116 -12.07 12.51 12.53
N GLY A 117 -11.60 11.31 12.92
CA GLY A 117 -12.35 10.06 12.89
C GLY A 117 -12.62 9.50 11.50
N VAL A 118 -12.04 10.07 10.46
CA VAL A 118 -12.23 9.59 9.09
C VAL A 118 -10.97 8.88 8.62
N HIS A 119 -11.08 7.58 8.47
CA HIS A 119 -10.07 6.69 7.95
C HIS A 119 -9.54 7.18 6.59
N ASN A 120 -8.23 7.32 6.44
CA ASN A 120 -7.55 7.75 5.21
C ASN A 120 -8.16 9.00 4.55
N SER A 121 -8.61 9.97 5.37
CA SER A 121 -9.33 11.14 4.88
C SER A 121 -8.54 12.00 3.87
N GLY A 122 -7.22 11.92 3.87
CA GLY A 122 -6.33 12.67 2.99
C GLY A 122 -5.56 11.85 1.98
N TRP A 123 -5.73 10.52 1.94
CA TRP A 123 -5.10 9.66 0.95
C TRP A 123 -5.48 10.05 -0.48
N LYS A 124 -4.55 9.93 -1.44
CA LYS A 124 -4.73 10.43 -2.81
C LYS A 124 -4.53 9.34 -3.85
N GLN A 125 -5.45 9.29 -4.82
CA GLN A 125 -5.28 8.48 -6.03
C GLN A 125 -4.06 8.93 -6.84
N SER A 126 -3.38 8.01 -7.47
CA SER A 126 -2.24 8.24 -8.38
C SER A 126 -2.40 7.37 -9.64
N PRO A 127 -2.55 7.96 -10.84
CA PRO A 127 -2.94 9.34 -11.05
C PRO A 127 -4.38 9.59 -10.60
N GLY A 128 -4.81 10.83 -10.48
CA GLY A 128 -6.19 11.12 -10.06
C GLY A 128 -7.24 10.72 -11.11
N MET A 129 -8.49 10.53 -10.65
CA MET A 129 -9.65 10.10 -11.43
C MET A 129 -9.83 10.85 -12.78
N ALA A 130 -9.49 12.14 -12.83
CA ALA A 130 -9.62 12.93 -14.06
C ALA A 130 -8.80 12.32 -15.20
N LEU A 131 -7.51 12.02 -14.95
CA LEU A 131 -6.63 11.45 -15.97
C LEU A 131 -7.05 10.03 -16.35
N VAL A 132 -7.48 9.20 -15.40
CA VAL A 132 -7.98 7.86 -15.71
C VAL A 132 -9.22 7.91 -16.61
N ASN A 133 -10.15 8.83 -16.33
CA ASN A 133 -11.32 9.04 -17.21
C ASN A 133 -10.92 9.54 -18.60
N GLU A 134 -9.99 10.50 -18.70
CA GLU A 134 -9.50 11.01 -19.99
C GLU A 134 -8.81 9.92 -20.81
N ILE A 135 -8.06 9.02 -20.17
CA ILE A 135 -7.46 7.84 -20.82
C ILE A 135 -8.55 6.90 -21.35
N HIS A 136 -9.49 6.54 -20.50
CA HIS A 136 -10.61 5.67 -20.88
C HIS A 136 -11.42 6.23 -22.05
N GLU A 137 -11.69 7.54 -22.03
CA GLU A 137 -12.42 8.23 -23.10
C GLU A 137 -11.55 8.54 -24.34
N LYS A 138 -10.25 8.19 -24.31
CA LYS A 138 -9.27 8.49 -25.36
C LYS A 138 -9.14 9.99 -25.67
N LYS A 139 -9.28 10.80 -24.63
CA LYS A 139 -9.20 12.28 -24.67
C LYS A 139 -7.97 12.85 -23.98
N ILE A 140 -7.16 11.99 -23.35
CA ILE A 140 -5.97 12.46 -22.64
C ILE A 140 -5.01 13.19 -23.57
N ASP A 141 -4.46 14.28 -23.08
CA ASP A 141 -3.39 14.99 -23.77
C ASP A 141 -2.12 14.12 -23.86
N ALA A 142 -1.49 14.10 -25.02
CA ALA A 142 -0.31 13.26 -25.27
C ALA A 142 0.86 13.59 -24.33
N LYS A 143 0.99 14.84 -23.89
CA LYS A 143 2.04 15.25 -22.92
C LYS A 143 1.75 14.66 -21.54
N GLU A 144 0.48 14.64 -21.10
CA GLU A 144 0.10 14.04 -19.83
C GLU A 144 0.27 12.52 -19.86
N LEU A 145 -0.14 11.85 -20.93
CA LEU A 145 0.07 10.41 -21.09
C LEU A 145 1.58 10.08 -21.07
N ASN A 146 2.40 10.87 -21.78
CA ASN A 146 3.86 10.71 -21.76
C ASN A 146 4.44 10.97 -20.36
N ARG A 147 3.93 11.91 -19.58
CA ARG A 147 4.35 12.17 -18.21
C ARG A 147 4.11 10.95 -17.30
N LEU A 148 2.95 10.28 -17.45
CA LEU A 148 2.65 9.05 -16.72
C LEU A 148 3.60 7.92 -17.14
N LYS A 149 3.85 7.77 -18.45
CA LYS A 149 4.82 6.81 -18.98
C LYS A 149 6.21 7.05 -18.40
N GLU A 150 6.68 8.30 -18.42
CA GLU A 150 7.98 8.69 -17.89
C GLU A 150 8.11 8.44 -16.38
N PHE A 151 7.04 8.59 -15.62
CA PHE A 151 7.03 8.21 -14.20
C PHE A 151 7.27 6.71 -14.04
N ILE A 152 6.46 5.87 -14.67
CA ILE A 152 6.59 4.41 -14.57
C ILE A 152 7.96 3.94 -15.06
N GLN A 153 8.32 4.31 -16.29
CA GLN A 153 9.57 3.84 -16.89
C GLN A 153 10.80 4.43 -16.21
N GLY A 154 10.71 5.68 -15.77
CA GLY A 154 11.79 6.34 -15.05
C GLY A 154 12.07 5.67 -13.72
N MET A 155 11.05 5.37 -12.92
CA MET A 155 11.22 4.64 -11.67
C MET A 155 11.81 3.24 -11.91
N LEU A 156 11.22 2.47 -12.80
CA LEU A 156 11.67 1.11 -13.08
C LEU A 156 13.09 1.06 -13.69
N ARG A 157 13.51 2.05 -14.46
CA ARG A 157 14.85 2.14 -15.06
C ARG A 157 15.89 2.60 -14.06
N ASP A 158 15.59 3.67 -13.31
CA ASP A 158 16.55 4.28 -12.40
C ASP A 158 16.90 3.34 -11.24
N TYR A 159 15.97 2.44 -10.87
CA TYR A 159 16.12 1.46 -9.78
C TYR A 159 16.08 -0.01 -10.26
N ALA A 160 16.35 -0.26 -11.55
CA ALA A 160 16.19 -1.57 -12.20
C ALA A 160 16.93 -2.72 -11.51
N ASN A 161 18.06 -2.43 -10.86
CA ASN A 161 18.91 -3.41 -10.18
C ASN A 161 19.19 -3.02 -8.73
N ASP A 162 18.35 -2.17 -8.13
CA ASP A 162 18.53 -1.73 -6.76
C ASP A 162 18.10 -2.83 -5.78
N GLU A 163 19.07 -3.42 -5.08
CA GLU A 163 18.85 -4.53 -4.14
C GLU A 163 18.10 -4.10 -2.86
N ARG A 164 17.96 -2.80 -2.63
CA ARG A 164 17.17 -2.26 -1.53
C ARG A 164 15.67 -2.44 -1.76
N ILE A 165 15.23 -2.60 -3.01
CA ILE A 165 13.83 -2.76 -3.41
C ILE A 165 13.51 -4.25 -3.59
N LEU A 166 12.46 -4.72 -2.90
CA LEU A 166 12.01 -6.11 -2.99
C LEU A 166 11.31 -6.39 -4.34
N MET A 167 10.29 -5.61 -4.65
CA MET A 167 9.50 -5.76 -5.88
C MET A 167 8.69 -4.48 -6.17
N TRP A 168 8.08 -4.44 -7.36
CA TRP A 168 7.24 -3.35 -7.82
C TRP A 168 5.79 -3.79 -7.92
N ASP A 169 4.91 -3.05 -7.25
CA ASP A 169 3.46 -3.12 -7.42
C ASP A 169 3.04 -1.96 -8.33
N ILE A 170 2.76 -2.28 -9.58
CA ILE A 170 2.63 -1.24 -10.60
C ILE A 170 1.32 -0.46 -10.50
N TYR A 171 0.27 -1.07 -9.92
CA TYR A 171 -1.02 -0.42 -9.75
C TYR A 171 -1.81 -1.07 -8.62
N ASN A 172 -2.03 -0.31 -7.54
CA ASN A 172 -2.86 -0.73 -6.43
C ASN A 172 -4.34 -0.62 -6.74
N GLU A 173 -5.06 -1.73 -6.53
CA GLU A 173 -6.53 -1.80 -6.59
C GLU A 173 -7.16 -1.09 -7.80
N PRO A 174 -6.68 -1.34 -9.04
CA PRO A 174 -7.29 -0.72 -10.20
C PRO A 174 -8.79 -1.03 -10.27
N GLY A 175 -9.59 0.00 -10.53
CA GLY A 175 -11.04 -0.07 -10.59
C GLY A 175 -11.78 0.28 -9.29
N GLN A 176 -11.09 0.43 -8.16
CA GLN A 176 -11.70 0.85 -6.89
C GLN A 176 -12.26 2.29 -6.95
N PHE A 177 -12.96 2.69 -5.90
CA PHE A 177 -13.52 4.04 -5.72
C PHE A 177 -14.27 4.58 -6.94
N ARG A 178 -15.13 3.74 -7.54
CA ARG A 178 -16.00 4.04 -8.69
C ARG A 178 -15.28 4.16 -10.03
N MET A 179 -14.04 3.70 -10.12
CA MET A 179 -13.31 3.65 -11.39
C MET A 179 -13.84 2.49 -12.25
N GLY A 180 -14.01 1.29 -11.68
CA GLY A 180 -14.47 0.11 -12.42
C GLY A 180 -13.60 -0.13 -13.66
N ASP A 181 -14.23 -0.54 -14.76
CA ASP A 181 -13.54 -0.83 -16.01
C ASP A 181 -12.82 0.37 -16.65
N LYS A 182 -13.04 1.59 -16.15
CA LYS A 182 -12.31 2.77 -16.63
C LYS A 182 -10.81 2.70 -16.37
N ALA A 183 -10.41 1.98 -15.31
CA ALA A 183 -8.99 1.79 -14.99
C ALA A 183 -8.27 0.85 -15.97
N LEU A 184 -8.99 0.03 -16.74
CA LEU A 184 -8.42 -1.00 -17.60
C LEU A 184 -7.43 -0.43 -18.63
N GLU A 185 -7.75 0.66 -19.29
CA GLU A 185 -6.89 1.25 -20.33
C GLU A 185 -5.56 1.75 -19.73
N LEU A 186 -5.60 2.43 -18.58
CA LEU A 186 -4.37 2.84 -17.89
C LEU A 186 -3.58 1.62 -17.40
N LEU A 187 -4.24 0.59 -16.91
CA LEU A 187 -3.59 -0.65 -16.47
C LEU A 187 -2.88 -1.35 -17.63
N LEU A 188 -3.49 -1.41 -18.82
CA LEU A 188 -2.86 -1.92 -20.05
C LEU A 188 -1.60 -1.15 -20.39
N TYR A 189 -1.66 0.18 -20.42
CA TYR A 189 -0.48 1.03 -20.61
C TYR A 189 0.59 0.79 -19.55
N THR A 190 0.19 0.66 -18.29
CA THR A 190 1.14 0.49 -17.17
C THR A 190 1.91 -0.83 -17.31
N TRP A 191 1.23 -1.93 -17.66
CA TRP A 191 1.88 -3.21 -17.94
C TRP A 191 2.81 -3.14 -19.15
N GLU A 192 2.38 -2.48 -20.25
CA GLU A 192 3.20 -2.29 -21.44
C GLU A 192 4.48 -1.52 -21.09
N TRP A 193 4.38 -0.38 -20.42
CA TRP A 193 5.51 0.47 -20.03
C TRP A 193 6.46 -0.24 -19.07
N ALA A 194 5.92 -1.02 -18.14
CA ALA A 194 6.71 -1.79 -17.21
C ALA A 194 7.49 -2.91 -17.93
N TYR A 195 6.89 -3.56 -18.92
CA TYR A 195 7.58 -4.58 -19.71
C TYR A 195 8.60 -4.03 -20.70
N GLU A 196 8.39 -2.84 -21.25
CA GLU A 196 9.39 -2.15 -22.07
C GLU A 196 10.67 -1.87 -21.27
N THR A 197 10.53 -1.53 -20.01
CA THR A 197 11.67 -1.20 -19.12
C THR A 197 12.22 -2.41 -18.38
N ARG A 198 11.39 -3.32 -17.99
CA ARG A 198 11.62 -4.59 -17.27
C ARG A 198 12.80 -4.60 -16.28
N PRO A 199 12.58 -4.22 -15.03
CA PRO A 199 13.60 -4.28 -13.98
C PRO A 199 13.94 -5.72 -13.59
N SER A 200 15.01 -5.90 -12.80
CA SER A 200 15.42 -7.22 -12.29
C SER A 200 14.49 -7.74 -11.19
N GLN A 201 13.83 -6.85 -10.46
CA GLN A 201 12.85 -7.19 -9.44
C GLN A 201 11.53 -7.69 -10.07
N PRO A 202 10.73 -8.51 -9.36
CA PRO A 202 9.43 -8.93 -9.87
C PRO A 202 8.42 -7.79 -9.94
N LEU A 203 7.45 -7.95 -10.84
CA LEU A 203 6.33 -7.04 -11.06
C LEU A 203 5.03 -7.70 -10.60
N THR A 204 4.15 -6.92 -9.99
CA THR A 204 2.80 -7.33 -9.63
C THR A 204 1.79 -6.19 -9.79
N SER A 205 0.52 -6.55 -9.81
CA SER A 205 -0.65 -5.71 -9.47
C SER A 205 -1.69 -6.65 -8.87
N CYS A 206 -2.34 -6.22 -7.80
CA CYS A 206 -3.17 -7.11 -6.99
C CYS A 206 -4.39 -7.66 -7.76
N LEU A 207 -4.78 -8.91 -7.42
CA LEU A 207 -5.99 -9.52 -7.93
C LEU A 207 -7.19 -9.11 -7.06
N ASP A 208 -7.31 -9.74 -5.87
CA ASP A 208 -8.37 -9.32 -4.95
C ASP A 208 -8.02 -7.95 -4.36
N GLY A 209 -9.02 -7.09 -4.28
CA GLY A 209 -8.87 -5.65 -4.09
C GLY A 209 -9.15 -4.87 -5.38
N SER A 210 -8.76 -5.40 -6.55
CA SER A 210 -9.10 -4.83 -7.87
C SER A 210 -10.56 -5.11 -8.27
N ILE A 211 -11.12 -4.28 -9.16
CA ILE A 211 -12.51 -4.40 -9.63
C ILE A 211 -12.55 -4.49 -11.15
N GLY A 212 -13.25 -5.52 -11.67
CA GLY A 212 -13.44 -5.76 -13.10
C GLY A 212 -12.81 -7.08 -13.55
N GLU A 213 -13.58 -7.92 -14.25
CA GLU A 213 -13.12 -9.25 -14.69
C GLU A 213 -11.88 -9.18 -15.59
N GLU A 214 -11.86 -8.24 -16.53
CA GLU A 214 -10.71 -8.05 -17.43
C GLU A 214 -9.49 -7.52 -16.68
N ILE A 215 -9.67 -6.68 -15.66
CA ILE A 215 -8.59 -6.20 -14.78
C ILE A 215 -7.98 -7.36 -14.00
N LEU A 216 -8.80 -8.18 -13.34
CA LEU A 216 -8.35 -9.35 -12.59
C LEU A 216 -7.59 -10.34 -13.49
N LYS A 217 -8.14 -10.62 -14.67
CA LYS A 217 -7.51 -11.48 -15.67
C LYS A 217 -6.16 -10.91 -16.11
N LEU A 218 -6.10 -9.63 -16.47
CA LEU A 218 -4.89 -8.96 -16.91
C LEU A 218 -3.80 -9.01 -15.82
N ASN A 219 -4.15 -8.74 -14.56
CA ASN A 219 -3.22 -8.82 -13.43
C ASN A 219 -2.71 -10.25 -13.22
N GLY A 220 -3.58 -11.26 -13.23
CA GLY A 220 -3.20 -12.66 -13.11
C GLY A 220 -2.31 -13.15 -14.25
N GLU A 221 -2.57 -12.72 -15.48
CA GLU A 221 -1.79 -13.06 -16.65
C GLU A 221 -0.40 -12.39 -16.68
N ASN A 222 -0.22 -11.24 -16.03
CA ASN A 222 0.99 -10.44 -16.13
C ASN A 222 1.85 -10.43 -14.87
N SER A 223 1.32 -10.66 -13.68
CA SER A 223 2.09 -10.62 -12.44
C SER A 223 3.12 -11.77 -12.35
N ASP A 224 4.35 -11.44 -11.96
CA ASP A 224 5.39 -12.42 -11.63
C ASP A 224 5.08 -13.13 -10.31
N VAL A 225 4.64 -12.37 -9.33
CA VAL A 225 4.17 -12.78 -8.00
C VAL A 225 2.71 -12.38 -7.89
N ILE A 226 1.86 -13.26 -7.41
CA ILE A 226 0.44 -12.96 -7.24
C ILE A 226 0.23 -12.25 -5.91
N THR A 227 -0.35 -11.07 -5.96
CA THR A 227 -0.71 -10.30 -4.76
C THR A 227 -2.22 -10.18 -4.64
N PHE A 228 -2.70 -10.12 -3.40
CA PHE A 228 -4.12 -10.02 -3.08
C PHE A 228 -4.35 -9.29 -1.76
N HIS A 229 -5.57 -8.81 -1.57
CA HIS A 229 -6.02 -8.16 -0.34
C HIS A 229 -7.17 -8.96 0.27
N THR A 230 -7.20 -9.09 1.59
CA THR A 230 -8.31 -9.70 2.29
C THR A 230 -8.41 -9.16 3.72
N TYR A 231 -9.55 -8.57 4.04
CA TYR A 231 -9.82 -8.00 5.35
C TYR A 231 -10.83 -8.82 6.17
N GLU A 232 -11.47 -9.81 5.57
CA GLU A 232 -12.48 -10.65 6.19
C GLU A 232 -11.90 -12.05 6.49
N ALA A 233 -11.98 -12.47 7.75
CA ALA A 233 -11.36 -13.72 8.21
C ALA A 233 -11.84 -14.96 7.44
N GLU A 234 -13.15 -15.05 7.16
CA GLU A 234 -13.72 -16.16 6.43
C GLU A 234 -13.29 -16.26 4.97
N LYS A 235 -12.74 -15.19 4.39
CA LYS A 235 -12.25 -15.16 3.01
C LYS A 235 -10.78 -15.55 2.88
N LEU A 236 -10.01 -15.53 3.96
CA LEU A 236 -8.55 -15.68 3.90
C LEU A 236 -8.12 -17.01 3.30
N GLU A 237 -8.50 -18.13 3.91
CA GLU A 237 -8.11 -19.46 3.42
C GLU A 237 -8.71 -19.79 2.04
N PRO A 238 -10.01 -19.51 1.75
CA PRO A 238 -10.57 -19.70 0.41
C PRO A 238 -9.85 -18.89 -0.68
N THR A 239 -9.44 -17.65 -0.40
CA THR A 239 -8.69 -16.83 -1.36
C THR A 239 -7.31 -17.43 -1.63
N ILE A 240 -6.57 -17.83 -0.60
CA ILE A 240 -5.25 -18.47 -0.77
C ILE A 240 -5.41 -19.74 -1.61
N GLU A 241 -6.38 -20.60 -1.31
CA GLU A 241 -6.58 -21.86 -2.04
C GLU A 241 -6.89 -21.62 -3.52
N ARG A 242 -7.76 -20.68 -3.82
CA ARG A 242 -8.07 -20.29 -5.22
C ARG A 242 -6.83 -19.75 -5.95
N LEU A 243 -6.02 -18.91 -5.29
CA LEU A 243 -4.88 -18.27 -5.94
C LEU A 243 -3.69 -19.22 -6.16
N LYS A 244 -3.62 -20.37 -5.47
CA LYS A 244 -2.63 -21.43 -5.75
C LYS A 244 -2.71 -21.96 -7.18
N GLU A 245 -3.85 -21.81 -7.86
CA GLU A 245 -4.01 -22.21 -9.27
C GLU A 245 -3.03 -21.50 -10.22
N PHE A 246 -2.52 -20.32 -9.84
CA PHE A 246 -1.50 -19.63 -10.63
C PHE A 246 -0.13 -20.31 -10.56
N GLU A 247 0.13 -21.17 -9.57
CA GLU A 247 1.42 -21.87 -9.34
C GLU A 247 2.59 -20.87 -9.23
N ARG A 248 2.34 -19.74 -8.58
CA ARG A 248 3.28 -18.63 -8.34
C ARG A 248 3.33 -18.28 -6.86
N PRO A 249 4.40 -17.60 -6.40
CA PRO A 249 4.42 -17.07 -5.04
C PRO A 249 3.19 -16.19 -4.77
N LEU A 250 2.66 -16.28 -3.55
CA LEU A 250 1.52 -15.49 -3.09
C LEU A 250 1.97 -14.52 -2.01
N LEU A 251 1.48 -13.27 -2.10
CA LEU A 251 1.61 -12.28 -1.04
C LEU A 251 0.25 -11.62 -0.77
N CYS A 252 -0.19 -11.67 0.48
CA CYS A 252 -1.30 -10.85 0.94
C CYS A 252 -0.77 -9.44 1.25
N THR A 253 -0.92 -8.53 0.31
CA THR A 253 -0.34 -7.19 0.44
C THR A 253 -1.18 -6.22 1.24
N GLU A 254 -2.41 -6.60 1.60
CA GLU A 254 -3.24 -5.91 2.59
C GLU A 254 -4.12 -6.89 3.35
N TYR A 255 -4.04 -6.85 4.67
CA TYR A 255 -4.92 -7.53 5.60
C TYR A 255 -4.95 -6.77 6.92
N MET A 256 -5.57 -7.31 7.91
CA MET A 256 -5.66 -6.81 9.26
C MET A 256 -6.76 -5.76 9.42
N ALA A 257 -7.91 -6.26 9.78
CA ALA A 257 -9.05 -5.48 10.23
C ALA A 257 -9.66 -6.22 11.43
N ARG A 258 -9.40 -5.75 12.64
CA ARG A 258 -9.80 -6.45 13.88
C ARG A 258 -11.31 -6.68 13.91
N GLU A 259 -12.07 -5.68 13.53
CA GLU A 259 -13.54 -5.73 13.42
C GLU A 259 -14.04 -6.87 12.50
N PHE A 260 -13.25 -7.28 11.49
CA PHE A 260 -13.58 -8.35 10.56
C PHE A 260 -12.82 -9.66 10.82
N GLY A 261 -12.15 -9.74 11.97
CA GLY A 261 -11.50 -10.94 12.48
C GLY A 261 -10.14 -11.28 11.90
N THR A 262 -9.61 -10.52 10.94
CA THR A 262 -8.25 -10.72 10.42
C THR A 262 -7.20 -10.15 11.38
N THR A 263 -7.17 -10.64 12.62
CA THR A 263 -6.16 -10.28 13.63
C THR A 263 -4.81 -10.94 13.34
N PHE A 264 -3.76 -10.50 14.02
CA PHE A 264 -2.43 -11.13 13.88
C PHE A 264 -2.44 -12.58 14.36
N GLU A 265 -3.13 -12.86 15.48
CA GLU A 265 -3.25 -14.19 16.05
C GLU A 265 -3.97 -15.17 15.12
N PHE A 266 -4.97 -14.70 14.38
CA PHE A 266 -5.68 -15.49 13.39
C PHE A 266 -4.86 -15.66 12.10
N SER A 267 -4.34 -14.56 11.57
CA SER A 267 -3.84 -14.51 10.19
C SER A 267 -2.39 -15.02 10.04
N LEU A 268 -1.47 -14.65 10.97
CA LEU A 268 -0.05 -15.02 10.83
C LEU A 268 0.20 -16.54 10.80
N PRO A 269 -0.47 -17.38 11.60
CA PRO A 269 -0.30 -18.83 11.51
C PRO A 269 -0.73 -19.40 10.15
N ILE A 270 -1.81 -18.86 9.57
CA ILE A 270 -2.30 -19.29 8.25
C ILE A 270 -1.29 -18.88 7.17
N PHE A 271 -0.88 -17.63 7.14
CA PHE A 271 0.10 -17.17 6.15
C PHE A 271 1.42 -17.94 6.21
N LYS A 272 1.92 -18.21 7.42
CA LYS A 272 3.17 -18.97 7.59
C LYS A 272 3.02 -20.42 7.13
N LYS A 273 1.93 -21.09 7.49
CA LYS A 273 1.63 -22.46 7.06
C LYS A 273 1.54 -22.58 5.54
N GLU A 274 0.91 -21.60 4.90
CA GLU A 274 0.70 -21.58 3.45
C GLU A 274 1.88 -20.94 2.67
N SER A 275 2.96 -20.54 3.37
CA SER A 275 4.13 -19.84 2.78
C SER A 275 3.74 -18.57 2.02
N VAL A 276 2.75 -17.84 2.50
CA VAL A 276 2.26 -16.57 1.94
C VAL A 276 2.94 -15.41 2.68
N GLY A 277 3.59 -14.50 1.96
CA GLY A 277 4.05 -13.23 2.54
C GLY A 277 2.88 -12.32 2.90
N CYS A 278 3.01 -11.52 3.95
CA CYS A 278 1.87 -10.76 4.46
C CYS A 278 2.23 -9.36 4.94
N TYR A 279 1.34 -8.39 4.63
CA TYR A 279 1.51 -6.97 4.94
C TYR A 279 0.22 -6.43 5.52
N ASN A 280 0.21 -6.14 6.82
CA ASN A 280 -0.97 -5.52 7.41
C ASN A 280 -1.15 -4.08 6.95
N TRP A 281 -2.40 -3.62 6.85
CA TRP A 281 -2.69 -2.21 6.69
C TRP A 281 -2.59 -1.51 8.03
N GLY A 282 -2.02 -0.28 8.03
CA GLY A 282 -1.79 0.50 9.25
C GLY A 282 -0.61 0.02 10.09
N PHE A 283 0.09 0.98 10.70
CA PHE A 283 1.22 0.68 11.58
C PHE A 283 1.25 1.62 12.79
N VAL A 284 1.31 2.94 12.56
CA VAL A 284 1.28 3.95 13.60
C VAL A 284 0.06 4.86 13.42
N ALA A 285 -0.76 4.98 14.45
CA ALA A 285 -1.96 5.80 14.47
C ALA A 285 -1.60 7.30 14.38
N GLY A 286 -1.47 7.80 13.16
CA GLY A 286 -1.07 9.16 12.86
C GLY A 286 -2.13 9.91 12.06
N LYS A 287 -1.69 10.76 11.13
CA LYS A 287 -2.56 11.53 10.25
C LYS A 287 -3.46 10.69 9.34
N SER A 288 -3.06 9.44 9.04
CA SER A 288 -3.88 8.49 8.28
C SER A 288 -5.16 8.11 9.01
N GLN A 289 -5.13 8.08 10.36
CA GLN A 289 -6.24 7.70 11.22
C GLN A 289 -6.81 6.30 10.91
N THR A 290 -5.95 5.35 10.53
CA THR A 290 -6.33 4.00 10.18
C THR A 290 -6.69 3.11 11.38
N HIS A 291 -6.56 3.65 12.60
CA HIS A 291 -7.13 3.06 13.82
C HIS A 291 -8.65 3.23 13.94
N PHE A 292 -9.26 4.18 13.21
CA PHE A 292 -10.72 4.26 13.07
C PHE A 292 -11.21 3.30 11.98
N GLY A 293 -12.36 2.66 12.21
CA GLY A 293 -13.00 1.78 11.25
C GLY A 293 -13.63 2.51 10.06
N TRP A 294 -13.94 1.75 9.02
CA TRP A 294 -14.67 2.28 7.86
C TRP A 294 -16.10 2.72 8.20
N SER A 295 -16.72 2.08 9.21
CA SER A 295 -18.04 2.41 9.72
C SER A 295 -18.10 3.80 10.36
N THR A 296 -17.00 4.28 10.95
CA THR A 296 -16.94 5.56 11.66
C THR A 296 -17.43 6.73 10.81
N ILE A 297 -17.20 6.72 9.50
CA ILE A 297 -17.72 7.75 8.58
C ILE A 297 -19.26 7.77 8.59
N LEU A 298 -19.89 6.59 8.54
CA LEU A 298 -21.35 6.46 8.53
C LEU A 298 -21.94 6.89 9.88
N GLU A 299 -21.32 6.50 10.98
CA GLU A 299 -21.71 6.89 12.33
C GLU A 299 -21.64 8.42 12.53
N LEU A 300 -20.56 9.04 12.05
CA LEU A 300 -20.42 10.51 12.08
C LEU A 300 -21.49 11.22 11.23
N GLN A 301 -21.84 10.64 10.08
CA GLN A 301 -22.91 11.17 9.24
C GLN A 301 -24.28 11.04 9.90
N GLU A 302 -24.56 9.92 10.57
CA GLU A 302 -25.81 9.72 11.32
C GLU A 302 -25.92 10.67 12.51
N LYS A 303 -24.84 10.84 13.28
CA LYS A 303 -24.78 11.83 14.36
C LYS A 303 -25.06 13.24 13.84
N LYS A 304 -24.46 13.61 12.72
CA LYS A 304 -24.71 14.90 12.07
C LYS A 304 -26.18 15.09 11.66
N LYS A 305 -26.81 14.05 11.10
CA LYS A 305 -28.25 14.08 10.75
C LYS A 305 -29.14 14.26 11.98
N LYS A 306 -28.73 13.70 13.13
CA LYS A 306 -29.46 13.83 14.40
C LYS A 306 -29.21 15.16 15.11
N GLY A 307 -28.40 16.08 14.55
CA GLY A 307 -28.05 17.34 15.17
C GLY A 307 -26.97 17.24 16.26
N GLU A 308 -26.36 16.05 16.40
CA GLU A 308 -25.24 15.81 17.30
C GLU A 308 -23.95 16.18 16.55
N PHE A 309 -23.61 17.47 16.57
CA PHE A 309 -22.42 17.95 15.88
C PHE A 309 -21.15 17.64 16.69
N ILE A 310 -20.20 17.01 16.04
CA ILE A 310 -18.82 17.06 16.48
C ILE A 310 -18.26 18.38 15.95
N ASN A 311 -18.01 19.33 16.82
CA ASN A 311 -17.49 20.64 16.43
C ASN A 311 -16.05 20.48 15.88
N LYS A 312 -15.68 21.41 14.99
CA LYS A 312 -14.30 21.47 14.52
C LYS A 312 -13.40 21.83 15.71
N GLY A 313 -12.70 20.87 16.26
CA GLY A 313 -11.87 21.05 17.46
C GLY A 313 -12.15 20.05 18.57
N ASP A 314 -13.32 19.40 18.59
CA ASP A 314 -13.60 18.35 19.55
C ASP A 314 -12.66 17.17 19.34
N GLU A 315 -12.11 16.63 20.42
CA GLU A 315 -11.40 15.37 20.39
C GLU A 315 -12.42 14.23 20.27
N LEU A 316 -12.18 13.35 19.28
CA LEU A 316 -12.93 12.11 19.23
C LEU A 316 -12.29 11.13 20.22
N PRO A 317 -13.09 10.39 20.98
CA PRO A 317 -12.56 9.33 21.81
C PRO A 317 -11.84 8.31 20.91
N GLU A 318 -10.74 7.79 21.40
CA GLU A 318 -10.06 6.65 20.78
C GLU A 318 -11.05 5.47 20.70
N PRO A 319 -11.14 4.73 19.57
CA PRO A 319 -11.99 3.54 19.49
C PRO A 319 -11.59 2.52 20.57
N GLU A 320 -12.57 1.83 21.15
CA GLU A 320 -12.29 0.75 22.11
C GLU A 320 -11.46 -0.38 21.46
N GLU A 321 -11.76 -0.69 20.22
CA GLU A 321 -10.96 -1.58 19.37
C GLU A 321 -10.44 -0.80 18.16
N TRP A 322 -9.13 -0.83 17.97
CA TRP A 322 -8.52 -0.21 16.79
C TRP A 322 -8.71 -1.08 15.55
N PHE A 323 -9.01 -0.41 14.43
CA PHE A 323 -9.26 -1.12 13.20
C PHE A 323 -8.00 -1.77 12.62
N HIS A 324 -6.93 -1.00 12.40
CA HIS A 324 -5.68 -1.50 11.78
C HIS A 324 -4.42 -1.27 12.61
N ASP A 325 -4.19 -0.03 13.08
CA ASP A 325 -2.88 0.38 13.60
C ASP A 325 -2.41 -0.43 14.82
N ILE A 326 -1.10 -0.46 15.00
CA ILE A 326 -0.41 -1.24 16.05
C ILE A 326 0.08 -0.32 17.18
N TYR A 327 0.70 0.81 16.80
CA TYR A 327 1.33 1.74 17.73
C TYR A 327 0.66 3.12 17.74
N ARG A 328 0.75 3.79 18.89
CA ARG A 328 0.54 5.23 18.99
C ARG A 328 1.79 5.98 18.53
N ILE A 329 1.66 7.29 18.29
CA ILE A 329 2.78 8.15 17.86
C ILE A 329 3.95 8.24 18.86
N ASP A 330 3.71 7.90 20.11
CA ASP A 330 4.76 7.81 21.14
C ASP A 330 5.43 6.42 21.23
N GLY A 331 5.01 5.47 20.38
CA GLY A 331 5.51 4.10 20.37
C GLY A 331 4.84 3.16 21.36
N SER A 332 3.87 3.63 22.14
CA SER A 332 3.08 2.75 22.99
C SER A 332 2.14 1.90 22.11
N PRO A 333 2.08 0.58 22.32
CA PRO A 333 1.20 -0.26 21.52
C PRO A 333 -0.28 -0.06 21.89
N PHE A 334 -1.15 -0.27 20.92
CA PHE A 334 -2.58 -0.40 21.18
C PHE A 334 -2.85 -1.59 22.11
N ASN A 335 -2.26 -2.73 21.79
CA ASN A 335 -2.45 -3.97 22.54
C ASN A 335 -1.11 -4.66 22.84
N ASN A 336 -0.70 -4.68 24.13
CA ASN A 336 0.53 -5.31 24.55
C ASN A 336 0.57 -6.84 24.34
N SER A 337 -0.57 -7.53 24.38
CA SER A 337 -0.62 -8.98 24.13
C SER A 337 -0.40 -9.30 22.68
N GLU A 338 -0.92 -8.48 21.78
CA GLU A 338 -0.70 -8.58 20.33
C GLU A 338 0.80 -8.41 19.99
N ILE A 339 1.47 -7.40 20.54
CA ILE A 339 2.92 -7.22 20.37
C ILE A 339 3.71 -8.44 20.86
N LYS A 340 3.38 -8.95 22.02
CA LYS A 340 4.03 -10.16 22.56
C LYS A 340 3.80 -11.37 21.66
N PHE A 341 2.61 -11.52 21.12
CA PHE A 341 2.30 -12.58 20.18
C PHE A 341 3.13 -12.45 18.90
N ILE A 342 3.12 -11.26 18.26
CA ILE A 342 3.86 -11.00 17.02
C ILE A 342 5.34 -11.30 17.22
N LYS A 343 5.98 -10.71 18.26
CA LYS A 343 7.40 -10.92 18.55
C LYS A 343 7.73 -12.40 18.76
N LYS A 344 6.97 -13.08 19.60
CA LYS A 344 7.15 -14.51 19.83
C LYS A 344 7.00 -15.34 18.56
N PHE A 345 6.03 -15.00 17.70
CA PHE A 345 5.73 -15.72 16.48
C PHE A 345 6.80 -15.51 15.41
N LEU A 346 7.35 -14.30 15.33
CA LEU A 346 8.44 -13.93 14.42
C LEU A 346 9.83 -14.27 14.94
N GLY A 347 9.97 -14.53 16.26
CA GLY A 347 11.24 -14.93 16.89
C GLY A 347 12.15 -13.75 17.26
N THR A 348 11.55 -12.60 17.61
CA THR A 348 12.24 -11.36 18.02
C THR A 348 12.02 -11.01 19.49
#